data_8fd59dce0044fb3f8f40f1a981e6654a
#
_entry.id   8fd59dce0044fb3f8f40f1a981e6654a
#
_cell.length_a   1.000
_cell.length_b   1.000
_cell.length_c   1.000
_cell.angle_alpha   90.00
_cell.angle_beta   90.00
_cell.angle_gamma   90.00
#
_symmetry.space_group_name_H-M   'P 1'
#
loop_
_entity.id
_entity.type
_entity.pdbx_description
1 polymer ?
#
loop_
_entity_poly.entity_id
_entity_poly.type
_entity_poly.pdbx_seq_one_letter_code
_entity_poly.pdbx_strand_id
1 'polypeptide(L)'
;TQRLPRLCGVPLALEMCTDGKPMPAARACAAGIIDQIVEGNRDALVAGAAAFARTRAETRAIRRTRDLPAAPSDLRAAIAACDERRAQLAKTATPVLAPYAAVDAIKAAVTLPFDAGSAVERELFADCLVSTESRALVHFFFAEREAAKVPGVPKSTPARDIRRAAIVGAGTMGGGIAMTYANAGIPVLFKDVDDGALARGMATIRKNYEASVAKGRMTAGALERAMGFITPTTTYDGFDAVDIVVEAVFEDLALKMSTFADLGRVTRQDCLLAS
;
A
#
# COMPACT_ATOMS: atom_id res chain seq x y z
N THR A 1 19.50 6.11 -9.89
CA THR A 1 20.16 6.79 -8.76
C THR A 1 21.14 7.87 -9.22
N GLN A 2 21.79 7.77 -10.39
CA GLN A 2 22.76 8.80 -10.84
C GLN A 2 22.11 10.09 -11.33
N ARG A 3 20.91 10.03 -11.93
CA ARG A 3 20.23 11.19 -12.52
C ARG A 3 19.36 11.94 -11.51
N LEU A 4 18.68 11.21 -10.62
CA LEU A 4 17.70 11.79 -9.71
C LEU A 4 18.29 12.84 -8.77
N PRO A 5 19.44 12.60 -8.08
CA PRO A 5 20.04 13.62 -7.21
C PRO A 5 20.49 14.87 -7.98
N ARG A 6 20.76 14.77 -9.29
CA ARG A 6 21.11 15.90 -10.16
C ARG A 6 19.91 16.77 -10.54
N LEU A 7 18.68 16.22 -10.44
CA LEU A 7 17.43 16.92 -10.72
C LEU A 7 16.83 17.54 -9.46
N CYS A 8 16.75 16.78 -8.37
CA CYS A 8 15.99 17.20 -7.17
C CYS A 8 16.81 17.28 -5.87
N GLY A 9 18.14 17.11 -5.97
CA GLY A 9 19.03 17.07 -4.80
C GLY A 9 19.04 15.72 -4.09
N VAL A 10 20.05 15.54 -3.23
CA VAL A 10 20.34 14.29 -2.54
C VAL A 10 19.23 13.88 -1.55
N PRO A 11 18.70 14.77 -0.68
CA PRO A 11 17.69 14.36 0.31
C PRO A 11 16.43 13.76 -0.34
N LEU A 12 15.90 14.42 -1.38
CA LEU A 12 14.70 13.94 -2.05
C LEU A 12 14.97 12.67 -2.88
N ALA A 13 16.16 12.57 -3.48
CA ALA A 13 16.57 11.35 -4.18
C ALA A 13 16.66 10.16 -3.23
N LEU A 14 17.21 10.33 -2.02
CA LEU A 14 17.25 9.30 -0.97
C LEU A 14 15.83 8.88 -0.57
N GLU A 15 14.95 9.84 -0.26
CA GLU A 15 13.54 9.54 0.06
C GLU A 15 12.89 8.67 -1.03
N MET A 16 12.94 9.13 -2.29
CA MET A 16 12.29 8.44 -3.40
C MET A 16 12.85 7.05 -3.67
N CYS A 17 14.18 6.90 -3.67
CA CYS A 17 14.83 5.64 -4.01
C CYS A 17 14.75 4.59 -2.90
N THR A 18 14.59 5.00 -1.64
CA THR A 18 14.53 4.05 -0.52
C THR A 18 13.12 3.77 -0.03
N ASP A 19 12.17 4.72 -0.18
CA ASP A 19 10.78 4.53 0.26
C ASP A 19 9.89 3.91 -0.83
N GLY A 20 10.24 4.13 -2.10
CA GLY A 20 9.48 3.60 -3.25
C GLY A 20 8.05 4.14 -3.37
N LYS A 21 7.71 5.22 -2.67
CA LYS A 21 6.36 5.78 -2.66
C LYS A 21 6.10 6.66 -3.89
N PRO A 22 4.91 6.60 -4.49
CA PRO A 22 4.51 7.51 -5.55
C PRO A 22 4.58 8.98 -5.08
N MET A 23 5.03 9.87 -5.98
CA MET A 23 5.08 11.30 -5.73
C MET A 23 4.02 12.02 -6.58
N PRO A 24 3.24 12.97 -6.01
CA PRO A 24 2.32 13.81 -6.78
C PRO A 24 3.06 14.64 -7.85
N ALA A 25 2.44 14.81 -9.03
CA ALA A 25 3.02 15.54 -10.15
C ALA A 25 3.42 16.98 -9.76
N ALA A 26 2.61 17.67 -8.96
CA ALA A 26 2.92 19.02 -8.48
C ALA A 26 4.25 19.07 -7.69
N ARG A 27 4.49 18.09 -6.79
CA ARG A 27 5.74 17.99 -6.01
C ARG A 27 6.93 17.65 -6.93
N ALA A 28 6.72 16.75 -7.90
CA ALA A 28 7.75 16.38 -8.87
C ALA A 28 8.16 17.57 -9.77
N CYS A 29 7.19 18.39 -10.19
CA CYS A 29 7.44 19.61 -10.96
C CYS A 29 8.18 20.67 -10.13
N ALA A 30 7.72 20.93 -8.92
CA ALA A 30 8.40 21.88 -8.01
C ALA A 30 9.84 21.44 -7.67
N ALA A 31 10.11 20.13 -7.65
CA ALA A 31 11.43 19.56 -7.41
C ALA A 31 12.31 19.49 -8.68
N GLY A 32 11.84 19.90 -9.85
CA GLY A 32 12.58 19.83 -11.11
C GLY A 32 12.75 18.44 -11.73
N ILE A 33 12.00 17.45 -11.25
CA ILE A 33 12.00 16.07 -11.79
C ILE A 33 11.27 16.02 -13.13
N ILE A 34 10.16 16.75 -13.24
CA ILE A 34 9.41 16.97 -14.49
C ILE A 34 9.37 18.45 -14.79
N ASP A 35 9.31 18.80 -16.06
CA ASP A 35 9.42 20.19 -16.52
C ASP A 35 8.07 20.91 -16.54
N GLN A 36 6.97 20.19 -16.78
CA GLN A 36 5.63 20.78 -16.93
C GLN A 36 4.54 19.79 -16.52
N ILE A 37 3.44 20.32 -16.00
CA ILE A 37 2.19 19.59 -15.77
C ILE A 37 1.22 19.95 -16.89
N VAL A 38 0.53 18.96 -17.45
CA VAL A 38 -0.52 19.15 -18.45
C VAL A 38 -1.82 18.65 -17.85
N GLU A 39 -2.80 19.54 -17.74
CA GLU A 39 -4.13 19.20 -17.27
C GLU A 39 -4.94 18.49 -18.37
N GLY A 40 -5.82 17.57 -17.98
CA GLY A 40 -6.74 16.88 -18.87
C GLY A 40 -6.48 15.38 -19.03
N ASN A 41 -6.90 14.84 -20.17
CA ASN A 41 -6.81 13.42 -20.48
C ASN A 41 -5.47 13.06 -21.20
N ARG A 42 -5.35 11.79 -21.61
CA ARG A 42 -4.17 11.29 -22.34
C ARG A 42 -3.88 12.09 -23.62
N ASP A 43 -4.91 12.50 -24.36
CA ASP A 43 -4.71 13.21 -25.63
C ASP A 43 -4.20 14.63 -25.38
N ALA A 44 -4.69 15.31 -24.34
CA ALA A 44 -4.15 16.58 -23.89
C ALA A 44 -2.68 16.46 -23.46
N LEU A 45 -2.32 15.40 -22.74
CA LEU A 45 -0.92 15.13 -22.36
C LEU A 45 -0.02 14.95 -23.59
N VAL A 46 -0.45 14.17 -24.59
CA VAL A 46 0.31 13.94 -25.81
C VAL A 46 0.48 15.25 -26.59
N ALA A 47 -0.58 16.04 -26.73
CA ALA A 47 -0.53 17.34 -27.41
C ALA A 47 0.40 18.33 -26.68
N GLY A 48 0.31 18.41 -25.35
CA GLY A 48 1.17 19.26 -24.52
C GLY A 48 2.64 18.85 -24.58
N ALA A 49 2.94 17.55 -24.52
CA ALA A 49 4.29 17.04 -24.67
C ALA A 49 4.88 17.34 -26.06
N ALA A 50 4.07 17.20 -27.12
CA ALA A 50 4.50 17.54 -28.48
C ALA A 50 4.78 19.05 -28.64
N ALA A 51 3.95 19.92 -28.04
CA ALA A 51 4.18 21.36 -28.04
C ALA A 51 5.47 21.71 -27.28
N PHE A 52 5.67 21.17 -26.10
CA PHE A 52 6.89 21.33 -25.32
C PHE A 52 8.14 20.89 -26.10
N ALA A 53 8.08 19.72 -26.74
CA ALA A 53 9.20 19.22 -27.56
C ALA A 53 9.53 20.15 -28.74
N ARG A 54 8.54 20.74 -29.43
CA ARG A 54 8.77 21.72 -30.51
C ARG A 54 9.49 22.97 -30.00
N THR A 55 9.03 23.54 -28.87
CA THR A 55 9.68 24.70 -28.25
C THR A 55 11.14 24.40 -27.89
N ARG A 56 11.42 23.20 -27.39
CA ARG A 56 12.80 22.77 -27.10
C ARG A 56 13.65 22.60 -28.35
N ALA A 57 13.06 22.09 -29.44
CA ALA A 57 13.74 21.95 -30.74
C ALA A 57 14.09 23.32 -31.35
N GLU A 58 13.19 24.29 -31.27
CA GLU A 58 13.41 25.66 -31.75
C GLU A 58 14.54 26.37 -31.02
N THR A 59 14.57 26.24 -29.71
CA THR A 59 15.62 26.84 -28.86
C THR A 59 16.94 26.08 -28.90
N ARG A 60 16.96 24.87 -29.48
CA ARG A 60 18.10 23.93 -29.45
C ARG A 60 18.67 23.70 -28.04
N ALA A 61 17.86 23.93 -27.01
CA ALA A 61 18.26 23.82 -25.60
C ALA A 61 18.22 22.32 -25.18
N ILE A 62 19.38 21.68 -25.25
CA ILE A 62 19.53 20.31 -24.79
C ILE A 62 20.07 20.33 -23.35
N ARG A 63 19.21 19.96 -22.39
CA ARG A 63 19.62 19.76 -21.00
C ARG A 63 19.94 18.26 -20.78
N ARG A 64 21.20 17.95 -20.66
CA ARG A 64 21.64 16.58 -20.32
C ARG A 64 21.75 16.44 -18.82
N THR A 65 20.94 15.60 -18.20
CA THR A 65 20.94 15.38 -16.74
C THR A 65 22.30 14.94 -16.21
N ARG A 66 23.08 14.18 -17.02
CA ARG A 66 24.43 13.75 -16.65
C ARG A 66 25.42 14.90 -16.43
N ASP A 67 25.20 16.03 -17.09
CA ASP A 67 26.08 17.19 -17.03
C ASP A 67 25.74 18.14 -15.86
N LEU A 68 24.61 17.89 -15.18
CA LEU A 68 24.23 18.63 -13.99
C LEU A 68 25.05 18.16 -12.78
N PRO A 69 25.42 19.05 -11.84
CA PRO A 69 26.10 18.66 -10.61
C PRO A 69 25.14 17.86 -9.70
N ALA A 70 25.65 16.81 -9.05
CA ALA A 70 24.84 16.00 -8.12
C ALA A 70 24.75 16.62 -6.70
N ALA A 71 25.72 17.44 -6.33
CA ALA A 71 25.76 18.18 -5.07
C ALA A 71 26.32 19.59 -5.35
N PRO A 72 25.48 20.53 -5.77
CA PRO A 72 25.97 21.82 -6.27
C PRO A 72 26.57 22.75 -5.20
N SER A 73 26.20 22.64 -3.93
CA SER A 73 26.57 23.60 -2.90
C SER A 73 27.33 23.03 -1.71
N ASP A 74 27.15 21.79 -1.32
CA ASP A 74 27.82 21.18 -0.16
C ASP A 74 27.96 19.67 -0.27
N LEU A 75 29.16 19.24 -0.68
CA LEU A 75 29.48 17.80 -0.79
C LEU A 75 29.45 17.10 0.58
N ARG A 76 29.88 17.81 1.66
CA ARG A 76 29.88 17.21 3.00
C ARG A 76 28.46 16.94 3.50
N ALA A 77 27.55 17.90 3.31
CA ALA A 77 26.15 17.74 3.66
C ALA A 77 25.49 16.61 2.85
N ALA A 78 25.81 16.49 1.56
CA ALA A 78 25.30 15.41 0.70
C ALA A 78 25.76 14.02 1.18
N ILE A 79 27.04 13.87 1.55
CA ILE A 79 27.57 12.62 2.10
C ILE A 79 26.92 12.32 3.46
N ALA A 80 26.83 13.32 4.35
CA ALA A 80 26.20 13.17 5.65
C ALA A 80 24.74 12.72 5.54
N ALA A 81 23.96 13.25 4.58
CA ALA A 81 22.59 12.82 4.32
C ALA A 81 22.51 11.33 3.89
N CYS A 82 23.46 10.85 3.08
CA CYS A 82 23.55 9.44 2.73
C CYS A 82 23.83 8.56 3.96
N ASP A 83 24.80 8.96 4.79
CA ASP A 83 25.21 8.21 5.97
C ASP A 83 24.07 8.18 7.02
N GLU A 84 23.36 9.30 7.21
CA GLU A 84 22.20 9.38 8.07
C GLU A 84 21.07 8.48 7.55
N ARG A 85 20.76 8.51 6.25
CA ARG A 85 19.73 7.64 5.68
C ARG A 85 20.08 6.18 5.84
N ARG A 86 21.33 5.79 5.64
CA ARG A 86 21.82 4.43 5.88
C ARG A 86 21.61 4.01 7.33
N ALA A 87 21.92 4.88 8.29
CA ALA A 87 21.70 4.65 9.71
C ALA A 87 20.21 4.52 10.08
N GLN A 88 19.33 5.31 9.44
CA GLN A 88 17.88 5.21 9.59
C GLN A 88 17.35 3.86 9.09
N LEU A 89 17.80 3.41 7.90
CA LEU A 89 17.43 2.10 7.35
C LEU A 89 17.85 0.95 8.27
N ALA A 90 19.01 1.04 8.90
CA ALA A 90 19.49 0.02 9.83
C ALA A 90 18.61 -0.12 11.10
N LYS A 91 17.83 0.91 11.46
CA LYS A 91 16.87 0.85 12.57
C LYS A 91 15.55 0.19 12.18
N THR A 92 15.27 0.02 10.88
CA THR A 92 14.09 -0.68 10.41
C THR A 92 14.37 -2.17 10.34
N ALA A 93 13.44 -2.99 10.83
CA ALA A 93 13.62 -4.45 10.91
C ALA A 93 13.62 -5.19 9.56
N THR A 94 13.66 -4.50 8.43
CA THR A 94 13.54 -5.12 7.10
C THR A 94 14.94 -5.35 6.52
N PRO A 95 15.43 -6.59 6.47
CA PRO A 95 16.74 -6.90 5.92
C PRO A 95 16.68 -6.99 4.37
N VAL A 96 16.42 -5.87 3.70
CA VAL A 96 16.38 -5.80 2.25
C VAL A 96 17.60 -5.05 1.74
N LEU A 97 18.38 -5.65 0.84
CA LEU A 97 19.63 -5.10 0.32
C LEU A 97 19.41 -3.82 -0.51
N ALA A 98 18.37 -3.79 -1.33
CA ALA A 98 18.16 -2.75 -2.34
C ALA A 98 18.12 -1.29 -1.81
N PRO A 99 17.48 -0.95 -0.67
CA PRO A 99 17.53 0.42 -0.15
C PRO A 99 18.95 0.86 0.23
N TYR A 100 19.80 -0.02 0.76
CA TYR A 100 21.19 0.28 1.08
C TYR A 100 22.01 0.50 -0.19
N ALA A 101 21.85 -0.38 -1.19
CA ALA A 101 22.48 -0.23 -2.50
C ALA A 101 22.07 1.08 -3.18
N ALA A 102 20.81 1.51 -3.04
CA ALA A 102 20.34 2.79 -3.55
C ALA A 102 21.04 3.98 -2.88
N VAL A 103 21.24 3.93 -1.55
CA VAL A 103 21.99 4.96 -0.81
C VAL A 103 23.44 5.00 -1.29
N ASP A 104 24.10 3.84 -1.41
CA ASP A 104 25.49 3.74 -1.85
C ASP A 104 25.67 4.25 -3.29
N ALA A 105 24.71 3.94 -4.19
CA ALA A 105 24.70 4.47 -5.55
C ALA A 105 24.49 5.99 -5.61
N ILE A 106 23.64 6.56 -4.74
CA ILE A 106 23.47 8.01 -4.62
C ILE A 106 24.75 8.66 -4.05
N LYS A 107 25.40 8.02 -3.07
CA LYS A 107 26.70 8.49 -2.56
C LYS A 107 27.77 8.49 -3.65
N ALA A 108 27.79 7.46 -4.50
CA ALA A 108 28.66 7.43 -5.68
C ALA A 108 28.34 8.55 -6.69
N ALA A 109 27.06 8.93 -6.84
CA ALA A 109 26.66 10.02 -7.74
C ALA A 109 27.23 11.39 -7.31
N VAL A 110 27.45 11.61 -6.02
CA VAL A 110 28.00 12.88 -5.50
C VAL A 110 29.52 12.88 -5.34
N THR A 111 30.13 11.69 -5.23
CA THR A 111 31.58 11.57 -4.99
C THR A 111 32.39 11.23 -6.24
N LEU A 112 31.75 10.74 -7.30
CA LEU A 112 32.40 10.26 -8.52
C LEU A 112 31.89 11.00 -9.76
N PRO A 113 32.69 11.06 -10.84
CA PRO A 113 32.19 11.43 -12.17
C PRO A 113 31.03 10.53 -12.60
N PHE A 114 30.12 11.06 -13.44
CA PHE A 114 28.88 10.38 -13.82
C PHE A 114 29.10 8.94 -14.34
N ASP A 115 30.09 8.71 -15.20
CA ASP A 115 30.31 7.39 -15.79
C ASP A 115 30.85 6.39 -14.76
N ALA A 116 31.73 6.81 -13.87
CA ALA A 116 32.23 6.00 -12.76
C ALA A 116 31.12 5.69 -11.75
N GLY A 117 30.31 6.69 -11.35
CA GLY A 117 29.14 6.47 -10.51
C GLY A 117 28.11 5.54 -11.15
N SER A 118 27.92 5.63 -12.48
CA SER A 118 27.05 4.71 -13.22
C SER A 118 27.58 3.28 -13.29
N ALA A 119 28.90 3.09 -13.26
CA ALA A 119 29.50 1.76 -13.14
C ALA A 119 29.19 1.15 -11.77
N VAL A 120 29.41 1.90 -10.69
CA VAL A 120 29.06 1.47 -9.33
C VAL A 120 27.56 1.15 -9.20
N GLU A 121 26.68 2.00 -9.76
CA GLU A 121 25.23 1.73 -9.78
C GLU A 121 24.89 0.39 -10.44
N ARG A 122 25.53 0.07 -11.58
CA ARG A 122 25.30 -1.21 -12.28
C ARG A 122 25.77 -2.42 -11.47
N GLU A 123 26.91 -2.34 -10.80
CA GLU A 123 27.41 -3.39 -9.92
C GLU A 123 26.45 -3.64 -8.75
N LEU A 124 26.08 -2.59 -8.02
CA LEU A 124 25.13 -2.66 -6.92
C LEU A 124 23.76 -3.20 -7.36
N PHE A 125 23.29 -2.81 -8.54
CA PHE A 125 22.05 -3.33 -9.10
C PHE A 125 22.16 -4.82 -9.47
N ALA A 126 23.29 -5.24 -10.07
CA ALA A 126 23.51 -6.64 -10.40
C ALA A 126 23.49 -7.52 -9.14
N ASP A 127 24.14 -7.10 -8.06
CA ASP A 127 24.12 -7.80 -6.78
C ASP A 127 22.71 -7.90 -6.20
N CYS A 128 21.93 -6.83 -6.26
CA CYS A 128 20.53 -6.84 -5.85
C CYS A 128 19.70 -7.81 -6.69
N LEU A 129 19.91 -7.84 -8.00
CA LEU A 129 19.13 -8.64 -8.95
C LEU A 129 19.26 -10.15 -8.69
N VAL A 130 20.46 -10.62 -8.36
CA VAL A 130 20.75 -12.05 -8.12
C VAL A 130 20.56 -12.45 -6.65
N SER A 131 20.22 -11.53 -5.77
CA SER A 131 20.05 -11.77 -4.34
C SER A 131 18.90 -12.74 -4.03
N THR A 132 18.95 -13.37 -2.87
CA THR A 132 17.87 -14.23 -2.38
C THR A 132 16.58 -13.43 -2.14
N GLU A 133 16.71 -12.20 -1.65
CA GLU A 133 15.60 -11.28 -1.41
C GLU A 133 14.88 -10.92 -2.73
N SER A 134 15.63 -10.63 -3.79
CA SER A 134 15.03 -10.35 -5.10
C SER A 134 14.23 -11.55 -5.61
N ARG A 135 14.81 -12.76 -5.52
CA ARG A 135 14.10 -13.99 -5.93
C ARG A 135 12.84 -14.24 -5.10
N ALA A 136 12.91 -13.99 -3.80
CA ALA A 136 11.75 -14.13 -2.89
C ALA A 136 10.65 -13.11 -3.25
N LEU A 137 11.00 -11.85 -3.49
CA LEU A 137 10.05 -10.80 -3.88
C LEU A 137 9.40 -11.08 -5.24
N VAL A 138 10.19 -11.55 -6.21
CA VAL A 138 9.67 -11.97 -7.53
C VAL A 138 8.71 -13.14 -7.38
N HIS A 139 9.08 -14.16 -6.59
CA HIS A 139 8.19 -15.30 -6.31
C HIS A 139 6.88 -14.83 -5.67
N PHE A 140 6.96 -14.01 -4.63
CA PHE A 140 5.79 -13.48 -3.93
C PHE A 140 4.86 -12.68 -4.86
N PHE A 141 5.44 -11.81 -5.71
CA PHE A 141 4.68 -11.04 -6.69
C PHE A 141 3.86 -11.91 -7.67
N PHE A 142 4.42 -13.03 -8.13
CA PHE A 142 3.69 -13.95 -9.00
C PHE A 142 2.72 -14.83 -8.20
N ALA A 143 3.08 -15.25 -6.99
CA ALA A 143 2.22 -16.03 -6.11
C ALA A 143 0.93 -15.27 -5.74
N GLU A 144 1.03 -13.98 -5.40
CA GLU A 144 -0.13 -13.12 -5.15
C GLU A 144 -1.10 -13.07 -6.36
N ARG A 145 -0.53 -12.93 -7.57
CA ARG A 145 -1.33 -12.89 -8.81
C ARG A 145 -1.94 -14.24 -9.16
N GLU A 146 -1.25 -15.32 -8.85
CA GLU A 146 -1.77 -16.66 -9.09
C GLU A 146 -2.86 -17.02 -8.06
N ALA A 147 -2.69 -16.63 -6.79
CA ALA A 147 -3.70 -16.84 -5.75
C ALA A 147 -5.04 -16.14 -6.06
N ALA A 148 -5.02 -15.06 -6.83
CA ALA A 148 -6.24 -14.40 -7.29
C ALA A 148 -6.99 -15.19 -8.41
N LYS A 149 -6.40 -16.25 -8.94
CA LYS A 149 -7.02 -17.10 -9.96
C LYS A 149 -7.60 -18.35 -9.31
N VAL A 150 -8.90 -18.50 -9.36
CA VAL A 150 -9.58 -19.71 -8.87
C VAL A 150 -9.61 -20.75 -9.98
N PRO A 151 -8.98 -21.93 -9.81
CA PRO A 151 -9.00 -22.99 -10.82
C PRO A 151 -10.44 -23.38 -11.16
N GLY A 152 -10.74 -23.52 -12.45
CA GLY A 152 -12.08 -23.89 -12.93
C GLY A 152 -13.11 -22.75 -12.94
N VAL A 153 -12.79 -21.55 -12.45
CA VAL A 153 -13.68 -20.38 -12.49
C VAL A 153 -13.23 -19.42 -13.59
N PRO A 154 -13.99 -19.25 -14.68
CA PRO A 154 -13.70 -18.28 -15.73
C PRO A 154 -13.65 -16.84 -15.17
N LYS A 155 -12.78 -16.00 -15.72
CA LYS A 155 -12.72 -14.56 -15.35
C LYS A 155 -14.03 -13.80 -15.61
N SER A 156 -14.87 -14.31 -16.51
CA SER A 156 -16.18 -13.76 -16.84
C SER A 156 -17.28 -14.17 -15.86
N THR A 157 -16.99 -15.03 -14.89
CA THR A 157 -17.96 -15.42 -13.87
C THR A 157 -18.33 -14.19 -13.05
N PRO A 158 -19.63 -13.79 -13.01
CA PRO A 158 -20.03 -12.60 -12.27
C PRO A 158 -19.79 -12.80 -10.78
N ALA A 159 -19.25 -11.79 -10.12
CA ALA A 159 -19.17 -11.78 -8.68
C ALA A 159 -20.56 -11.71 -8.07
N ARG A 160 -20.75 -12.41 -6.95
CA ARG A 160 -22.00 -12.33 -6.19
C ARG A 160 -22.09 -10.97 -5.50
N ASP A 161 -23.26 -10.35 -5.55
CA ASP A 161 -23.53 -9.10 -4.88
C ASP A 161 -23.72 -9.35 -3.36
N ILE A 162 -22.87 -8.75 -2.53
CA ILE A 162 -22.92 -8.83 -1.07
C ILE A 162 -23.40 -7.47 -0.54
N ARG A 163 -24.62 -7.43 -0.03
CA ARG A 163 -25.25 -6.22 0.49
C ARG A 163 -25.31 -6.17 2.01
N ARG A 164 -25.27 -7.32 2.68
CA ARG A 164 -25.29 -7.45 4.14
C ARG A 164 -24.37 -8.58 4.57
N ALA A 165 -23.56 -8.35 5.59
CA ALA A 165 -22.68 -9.34 6.17
C ALA A 165 -23.01 -9.59 7.64
N ALA A 166 -22.59 -10.74 8.16
CA ALA A 166 -22.55 -10.99 9.58
C ALA A 166 -21.18 -11.58 9.97
N ILE A 167 -20.72 -11.26 11.16
CA ILE A 167 -19.48 -11.80 11.73
C ILE A 167 -19.82 -12.44 13.07
N VAL A 168 -19.38 -13.67 13.27
CA VAL A 168 -19.52 -14.39 14.54
C VAL A 168 -18.16 -14.48 15.22
N GLY A 169 -18.01 -13.81 16.34
CA GLY A 169 -16.76 -13.65 17.08
C GLY A 169 -16.25 -12.20 17.07
N ALA A 170 -16.32 -11.51 18.20
CA ALA A 170 -15.90 -10.12 18.36
C ALA A 170 -14.42 -9.97 18.78
N GLY A 171 -13.59 -10.96 18.48
CA GLY A 171 -12.16 -10.93 18.69
C GLY A 171 -11.42 -10.02 17.71
N THR A 172 -10.08 -10.07 17.75
CA THR A 172 -9.21 -9.24 16.89
C THR A 172 -9.48 -9.46 15.40
N MET A 173 -9.61 -10.73 14.97
CA MET A 173 -9.90 -11.06 13.58
C MET A 173 -11.31 -10.65 13.16
N GLY A 174 -12.32 -11.02 13.93
CA GLY A 174 -13.71 -10.64 13.63
C GLY A 174 -13.90 -9.13 13.56
N GLY A 175 -13.28 -8.37 14.48
CA GLY A 175 -13.26 -6.91 14.43
C GLY A 175 -12.61 -6.36 13.15
N GLY A 176 -11.48 -6.92 12.73
CA GLY A 176 -10.82 -6.53 11.48
C GLY A 176 -11.66 -6.81 10.24
N ILE A 177 -12.33 -7.97 10.20
CA ILE A 177 -13.23 -8.37 9.10
C ILE A 177 -14.46 -7.44 9.07
N ALA A 178 -15.06 -7.14 10.24
CA ALA A 178 -16.18 -6.19 10.35
C ALA A 178 -15.81 -4.81 9.82
N MET A 179 -14.60 -4.31 10.15
CA MET A 179 -14.08 -3.05 9.60
C MET A 179 -13.95 -3.08 8.07
N THR A 180 -13.57 -4.22 7.50
CA THR A 180 -13.42 -4.36 6.03
C THR A 180 -14.77 -4.18 5.32
N TYR A 181 -15.82 -4.82 5.80
CA TYR A 181 -17.16 -4.65 5.25
C TYR A 181 -17.70 -3.23 5.50
N ALA A 182 -17.53 -2.68 6.69
CA ALA A 182 -17.95 -1.32 7.02
C ALA A 182 -17.26 -0.27 6.13
N ASN A 183 -15.99 -0.44 5.83
CA ASN A 183 -15.23 0.42 4.91
C ASN A 183 -15.73 0.33 3.46
N ALA A 184 -16.29 -0.83 3.08
CA ALA A 184 -16.94 -1.01 1.79
C ALA A 184 -18.39 -0.49 1.76
N GLY A 185 -18.89 0.06 2.88
CA GLY A 185 -20.27 0.54 3.00
C GLY A 185 -21.31 -0.58 3.15
N ILE A 186 -20.90 -1.78 3.55
CA ILE A 186 -21.76 -2.95 3.73
C ILE A 186 -22.15 -3.05 5.22
N PRO A 187 -23.45 -3.05 5.54
CA PRO A 187 -23.93 -3.27 6.92
C PRO A 187 -23.52 -4.62 7.47
N VAL A 188 -23.07 -4.64 8.73
CA VAL A 188 -22.53 -5.81 9.41
C VAL A 188 -23.27 -6.08 10.71
N LEU A 189 -23.82 -7.27 10.88
CA LEU A 189 -24.19 -7.80 12.19
C LEU A 189 -22.93 -8.38 12.84
N PHE A 190 -22.56 -7.81 14.00
CA PHE A 190 -21.34 -8.20 14.71
C PHE A 190 -21.71 -8.94 15.98
N LYS A 191 -21.66 -10.27 15.94
CA LYS A 191 -22.17 -11.17 16.97
C LYS A 191 -21.04 -11.73 17.86
N ASP A 192 -21.30 -11.75 19.15
CA ASP A 192 -20.57 -12.57 20.12
C ASP A 192 -21.50 -13.21 21.15
N VAL A 193 -20.95 -13.99 22.08
CA VAL A 193 -21.71 -14.74 23.09
C VAL A 193 -22.30 -13.85 24.19
N ASP A 194 -21.63 -12.71 24.48
CA ASP A 194 -22.04 -11.79 25.55
C ASP A 194 -21.74 -10.32 25.21
N ASP A 195 -22.45 -9.42 25.92
CA ASP A 195 -22.32 -7.98 25.74
C ASP A 195 -20.91 -7.46 26.10
N GLY A 196 -20.23 -8.10 27.03
CA GLY A 196 -18.86 -7.71 27.43
C GLY A 196 -17.85 -7.98 26.31
N ALA A 197 -17.95 -9.12 25.63
CA ALA A 197 -17.14 -9.43 24.45
C ALA A 197 -17.42 -8.43 23.32
N LEU A 198 -18.69 -8.14 23.02
CA LEU A 198 -19.11 -7.15 22.03
C LEU A 198 -18.57 -5.75 22.36
N ALA A 199 -18.71 -5.30 23.60
CA ALA A 199 -18.22 -3.98 24.03
C ALA A 199 -16.70 -3.86 23.84
N ARG A 200 -15.92 -4.90 24.18
CA ARG A 200 -14.47 -4.93 23.94
C ARG A 200 -14.14 -4.92 22.44
N GLY A 201 -14.86 -5.69 21.63
CA GLY A 201 -14.69 -5.73 20.18
C GLY A 201 -14.96 -4.37 19.54
N MET A 202 -16.10 -3.75 19.87
CA MET A 202 -16.48 -2.41 19.39
C MET A 202 -15.50 -1.32 19.82
N ALA A 203 -15.00 -1.37 21.07
CA ALA A 203 -13.98 -0.45 21.55
C ALA A 203 -12.65 -0.61 20.78
N THR A 204 -12.26 -1.83 20.44
CA THR A 204 -11.07 -2.12 19.64
C THR A 204 -11.21 -1.58 18.22
N ILE A 205 -12.35 -1.79 17.57
CA ILE A 205 -12.66 -1.22 16.24
C ILE A 205 -12.57 0.30 16.27
N ARG A 206 -13.21 0.95 17.24
CA ARG A 206 -13.19 2.42 17.39
C ARG A 206 -11.75 2.92 17.56
N LYS A 207 -10.97 2.31 18.43
CA LYS A 207 -9.54 2.64 18.65
C LYS A 207 -8.71 2.54 17.35
N ASN A 208 -8.96 1.54 16.53
CA ASN A 208 -8.25 1.36 15.25
C ASN A 208 -8.61 2.48 14.25
N TYR A 209 -9.87 2.87 14.21
CA TYR A 209 -10.30 4.01 13.38
C TYR A 209 -9.75 5.34 13.91
N GLU A 210 -9.77 5.58 15.22
CA GLU A 210 -9.18 6.77 15.84
C GLU A 210 -7.68 6.90 15.54
N ALA A 211 -6.93 5.79 15.59
CA ALA A 211 -5.53 5.75 15.19
C ALA A 211 -5.33 6.10 13.70
N SER A 212 -6.29 5.76 12.84
CA SER A 212 -6.27 6.13 11.41
C SER A 212 -6.57 7.62 11.21
N VAL A 213 -7.48 8.18 12.00
CA VAL A 213 -7.77 9.63 12.02
C VAL A 213 -6.55 10.42 12.50
N ALA A 214 -5.92 10.01 13.60
CA ALA A 214 -4.72 10.65 14.13
C ALA A 214 -3.55 10.66 13.14
N LYS A 215 -3.46 9.66 12.26
CA LYS A 215 -2.46 9.56 11.18
C LYS A 215 -2.88 10.30 9.89
N GLY A 216 -4.01 11.01 9.89
CA GLY A 216 -4.52 11.70 8.71
C GLY A 216 -4.97 10.80 7.55
N ARG A 217 -5.19 9.51 7.81
CA ARG A 217 -5.62 8.51 6.79
C ARG A 217 -7.13 8.45 6.63
N MET A 218 -7.87 9.00 7.58
CA MET A 218 -9.34 9.01 7.64
C MET A 218 -9.81 10.30 8.31
N THR A 219 -11.00 10.82 7.95
CA THR A 219 -11.63 11.92 8.63
C THR A 219 -12.49 11.41 9.79
N ALA A 220 -12.74 12.24 10.81
CA ALA A 220 -13.63 11.90 11.92
C ALA A 220 -15.05 11.55 11.45
N GLY A 221 -15.58 12.27 10.45
CA GLY A 221 -16.88 11.96 9.85
C GLY A 221 -16.92 10.61 9.13
N ALA A 222 -15.79 10.17 8.53
CA ALA A 222 -15.69 8.84 7.93
C ALA A 222 -15.65 7.73 8.99
N LEU A 223 -14.98 7.97 10.13
CA LEU A 223 -15.00 7.06 11.27
C LEU A 223 -16.44 6.82 11.76
N GLU A 224 -17.20 7.89 12.04
CA GLU A 224 -18.57 7.72 12.56
C GLU A 224 -19.49 7.02 11.52
N ARG A 225 -19.34 7.30 10.24
CA ARG A 225 -20.06 6.55 9.19
C ARG A 225 -19.69 5.06 9.19
N ALA A 226 -18.41 4.71 9.27
CA ALA A 226 -17.96 3.33 9.30
C ALA A 226 -18.47 2.59 10.54
N MET A 227 -18.41 3.22 11.71
CA MET A 227 -18.98 2.68 12.95
C MET A 227 -20.48 2.45 12.84
N GLY A 228 -21.21 3.33 12.13
CA GLY A 228 -22.66 3.21 11.90
C GLY A 228 -23.05 2.01 11.03
N PHE A 229 -22.13 1.39 10.28
CA PHE A 229 -22.38 0.16 9.54
C PHE A 229 -22.31 -1.10 10.42
N ILE A 230 -21.78 -1.03 11.65
CA ILE A 230 -21.54 -2.20 12.50
C ILE A 230 -22.60 -2.22 13.62
N THR A 231 -23.44 -3.23 13.60
CA THR A 231 -24.50 -3.45 14.60
C THR A 231 -24.11 -4.63 15.50
N PRO A 232 -23.78 -4.40 16.79
CA PRO A 232 -23.47 -5.48 17.73
C PRO A 232 -24.75 -6.23 18.12
N THR A 233 -24.65 -7.55 18.28
CA THR A 233 -25.78 -8.42 18.72
C THR A 233 -25.24 -9.65 19.45
N THR A 234 -26.01 -10.15 20.42
CA THR A 234 -25.73 -11.44 21.08
C THR A 234 -26.59 -12.57 20.52
N THR A 235 -27.55 -12.27 19.65
CA THR A 235 -28.48 -13.22 19.06
C THR A 235 -28.20 -13.44 17.56
N TYR A 236 -28.91 -14.38 16.97
CA TYR A 236 -28.91 -14.60 15.51
C TYR A 236 -30.03 -13.83 14.78
N ASP A 237 -30.66 -12.86 15.42
CA ASP A 237 -31.72 -12.07 14.80
C ASP A 237 -31.20 -11.31 13.58
N GLY A 238 -31.88 -11.41 12.46
CA GLY A 238 -31.50 -10.79 11.18
C GLY A 238 -30.45 -11.57 10.36
N PHE A 239 -29.98 -12.74 10.82
CA PHE A 239 -29.07 -13.59 10.05
C PHE A 239 -29.75 -14.24 8.83
N ASP A 240 -31.06 -14.34 8.82
CA ASP A 240 -31.86 -14.74 7.67
C ASP A 240 -31.82 -13.76 6.49
N ALA A 241 -31.35 -12.53 6.73
CA ALA A 241 -31.30 -11.46 5.74
C ALA A 241 -29.86 -11.12 5.26
N VAL A 242 -28.83 -11.83 5.73
CA VAL A 242 -27.45 -11.58 5.30
C VAL A 242 -27.06 -12.42 4.09
N ASP A 243 -26.11 -11.93 3.30
CA ASP A 243 -25.60 -12.60 2.09
C ASP A 243 -24.35 -13.43 2.39
N ILE A 244 -23.62 -13.06 3.43
CA ILE A 244 -22.41 -13.76 3.89
C ILE A 244 -22.31 -13.71 5.41
N VAL A 245 -21.92 -14.83 6.01
CA VAL A 245 -21.47 -14.91 7.40
C VAL A 245 -20.02 -15.34 7.43
N VAL A 246 -19.17 -14.62 8.17
CA VAL A 246 -17.80 -15.04 8.44
C VAL A 246 -17.68 -15.46 9.91
N GLU A 247 -17.36 -16.73 10.13
CA GLU A 247 -17.05 -17.25 11.45
C GLU A 247 -15.61 -16.89 11.81
N ALA A 248 -15.41 -16.27 12.98
CA ALA A 248 -14.13 -15.85 13.54
C ALA A 248 -14.09 -16.12 15.07
N VAL A 249 -14.69 -17.24 15.50
CA VAL A 249 -14.64 -17.68 16.89
C VAL A 249 -13.29 -18.28 17.23
N PHE A 250 -13.12 -18.69 18.49
CA PHE A 250 -11.87 -19.31 18.94
C PHE A 250 -11.57 -20.59 18.14
N GLU A 251 -10.27 -20.90 17.92
CA GLU A 251 -9.82 -22.03 17.10
C GLU A 251 -10.01 -23.35 17.83
N ASP A 252 -11.28 -23.78 17.90
CA ASP A 252 -11.74 -25.05 18.47
C ASP A 252 -12.70 -25.73 17.51
N LEU A 253 -12.40 -26.96 17.13
CA LEU A 253 -13.18 -27.68 16.11
C LEU A 253 -14.64 -27.90 16.55
N ALA A 254 -14.88 -28.26 17.81
CA ALA A 254 -16.25 -28.53 18.31
C ALA A 254 -17.09 -27.26 18.32
N LEU A 255 -16.48 -26.13 18.74
CA LEU A 255 -17.12 -24.82 18.70
C LEU A 255 -17.44 -24.39 17.27
N LYS A 256 -16.50 -24.56 16.34
CA LYS A 256 -16.75 -24.25 14.91
C LYS A 256 -17.86 -25.09 14.32
N MET A 257 -17.84 -26.41 14.58
CA MET A 257 -18.90 -27.30 14.09
C MET A 257 -20.27 -26.90 14.64
N SER A 258 -20.40 -26.59 15.93
CA SER A 258 -21.65 -26.13 16.51
C SER A 258 -22.10 -24.78 15.93
N THR A 259 -21.16 -23.84 15.76
CA THR A 259 -21.43 -22.53 15.15
C THR A 259 -21.96 -22.69 13.71
N PHE A 260 -21.32 -23.52 12.88
CA PHE A 260 -21.80 -23.79 11.51
C PHE A 260 -23.13 -24.52 11.49
N ALA A 261 -23.40 -25.42 12.44
CA ALA A 261 -24.71 -26.05 12.58
C ALA A 261 -25.82 -25.04 12.92
N ASP A 262 -25.50 -24.05 13.79
CA ASP A 262 -26.42 -22.96 14.10
C ASP A 262 -26.64 -22.06 12.88
N LEU A 263 -25.56 -21.65 12.21
CA LEU A 263 -25.63 -20.83 11.00
C LEU A 263 -26.47 -21.50 9.90
N GLY A 264 -26.30 -22.80 9.68
CA GLY A 264 -27.10 -23.54 8.71
C GLY A 264 -28.59 -23.55 9.00
N ARG A 265 -29.01 -23.31 10.26
CA ARG A 265 -30.44 -23.22 10.66
C ARG A 265 -30.99 -21.79 10.56
N VAL A 266 -30.17 -20.78 10.77
CA VAL A 266 -30.64 -19.39 10.91
C VAL A 266 -30.41 -18.55 9.65
N THR A 267 -29.55 -19.00 8.72
CA THR A 267 -29.31 -18.29 7.47
C THR A 267 -30.12 -18.86 6.31
N ARG A 268 -30.26 -18.07 5.26
CA ARG A 268 -30.83 -18.54 3.99
C ARG A 268 -29.92 -19.63 3.37
N GLN A 269 -30.55 -20.55 2.59
CA GLN A 269 -29.83 -21.63 1.93
C GLN A 269 -28.74 -21.16 0.96
N ASP A 270 -28.91 -19.95 0.41
CA ASP A 270 -27.98 -19.33 -0.53
C ASP A 270 -26.95 -18.38 0.14
N CYS A 271 -27.00 -18.25 1.47
CA CYS A 271 -26.01 -17.46 2.21
C CYS A 271 -24.62 -18.10 2.13
N LEU A 272 -23.59 -17.30 1.91
CA LEU A 272 -22.22 -17.77 1.95
C LEU A 272 -21.78 -17.92 3.41
N LEU A 273 -21.26 -19.09 3.78
CA LEU A 273 -20.70 -19.34 5.10
C LEU A 273 -19.16 -19.52 4.93
N ALA A 274 -18.40 -18.70 5.62
CA ALA A 274 -16.94 -18.68 5.55
C ALA A 274 -16.31 -18.81 6.94
N SER A 275 -15.09 -19.38 7.00
CA SER A 275 -14.26 -19.50 8.21
C SER A 275 -12.84 -19.02 7.90
#